data_0a21474f5abcd8cebe6906566acc0f19
#
_entry.id   0a21474f5abcd8cebe6906566acc0f19
#
_cell.length_a   1.000
_cell.length_b   1.000
_cell.length_c   1.000
_cell.angle_alpha   90.00
_cell.angle_beta   90.00
_cell.angle_gamma   90.00
#
_symmetry.space_group_name_H-M   'P 1'
#
loop_
_entity.id
_entity.type
_entity.pdbx_description
1 polymer ?
#
loop_
_entity_poly.entity_id
_entity_poly.type
_entity_poly.pdbx_seq_one_letter_code
_entity_poly.pdbx_strand_id
1 'polypeptide(L)'
;LASGHSIPYDRLVLATGWLDDAGAWVPLYVALVLIVLAIDAFRRLDVRDGFLVWMGGSFGALYASLLAFVAAILVVAPAVPDDALLGGTIDAGRTWLLVLVLTVWSFDTFAYLSGRTFKKGRFLNHISPNKTWSGVIGGTVAATIVGGLLATAAGQWLPGGLLMGV
;
A
#
# COMPACT_ATOMS: atom_id res chain seq x y z
N LEU A 1 -24.76 -32.96 12.80
CA LEU A 1 -23.42 -33.13 13.39
C LEU A 1 -22.43 -32.46 12.44
N ALA A 2 -22.21 -31.14 12.62
CA ALA A 2 -21.20 -30.38 11.90
C ALA A 2 -19.86 -30.60 12.63
N SER A 3 -18.94 -31.32 12.02
CA SER A 3 -17.55 -31.39 12.46
C SER A 3 -16.88 -30.05 12.18
N GLY A 4 -16.86 -29.18 13.16
CA GLY A 4 -16.06 -27.96 13.12
C GLY A 4 -14.59 -28.32 12.99
N HIS A 5 -14.00 -28.12 11.83
CA HIS A 5 -12.56 -28.11 11.66
C HIS A 5 -12.04 -26.82 12.31
N SER A 6 -11.79 -26.89 13.61
CA SER A 6 -10.97 -25.87 14.26
C SER A 6 -9.54 -26.05 13.78
N ILE A 7 -9.03 -25.07 13.06
CA ILE A 7 -7.60 -25.01 12.74
C ILE A 7 -6.86 -25.00 14.08
N PRO A 8 -5.94 -25.95 14.36
CA PRO A 8 -5.26 -25.99 15.65
C PRO A 8 -4.45 -24.71 15.84
N TYR A 9 -4.62 -24.08 17.00
CA TYR A 9 -4.04 -22.80 17.40
C TYR A 9 -2.50 -22.77 17.24
N ASP A 10 -1.86 -23.89 17.43
CA ASP A 10 -0.42 -24.13 17.25
C ASP A 10 0.07 -23.92 15.82
N ARG A 11 -0.75 -24.19 14.82
CA ARG A 11 -0.38 -23.88 13.42
C ARG A 11 -0.52 -22.40 13.08
N LEU A 12 -1.46 -21.71 13.73
CA LEU A 12 -1.61 -20.25 13.64
C LEU A 12 -0.42 -19.54 14.29
N VAL A 13 0.01 -20.00 15.48
CA VAL A 13 1.17 -19.45 16.20
C VAL A 13 2.47 -19.70 15.42
N LEU A 14 2.62 -20.85 14.77
CA LEU A 14 3.76 -21.11 13.90
C LEU A 14 3.76 -20.22 12.65
N ALA A 15 2.59 -19.95 12.06
CA ALA A 15 2.48 -19.04 10.92
C ALA A 15 2.75 -17.57 11.30
N THR A 16 2.30 -17.14 12.48
CA THR A 16 2.57 -15.78 12.99
C THR A 16 4.03 -15.63 13.44
N GLY A 17 4.65 -16.65 14.02
CA GLY A 17 6.07 -16.64 14.36
C GLY A 17 6.96 -16.51 13.11
N TRP A 18 6.60 -17.14 12.01
CA TRP A 18 7.27 -16.96 10.72
C TRP A 18 7.12 -15.54 10.16
N LEU A 19 6.00 -14.86 10.42
CA LEU A 19 5.77 -13.48 10.00
C LEU A 19 6.54 -12.50 10.89
N ASP A 20 6.68 -12.75 12.18
CA ASP A 20 7.51 -11.95 13.07
C ASP A 20 9.00 -12.05 12.70
N ASP A 21 9.48 -13.23 12.35
CA ASP A 21 10.81 -13.43 11.77
C ASP A 21 10.92 -12.83 10.35
N ALA A 22 9.87 -12.93 9.52
CA ALA A 22 9.86 -12.34 8.19
C ALA A 22 10.00 -10.80 8.22
N GLY A 23 9.44 -10.14 9.24
CA GLY A 23 9.59 -8.70 9.44
C GLY A 23 11.05 -8.24 9.58
N ALA A 24 11.92 -9.08 10.15
CA ALA A 24 13.34 -8.82 10.24
C ALA A 24 14.11 -9.14 8.93
N TRP A 25 13.66 -10.15 8.19
CA TRP A 25 14.34 -10.61 6.96
C TRP A 25 13.98 -9.79 5.71
N VAL A 26 12.78 -9.18 5.67
CA VAL A 26 12.35 -8.37 4.52
C VAL A 26 13.29 -7.20 4.25
N PRO A 27 13.66 -6.33 5.20
CA PRO A 27 14.59 -5.25 4.94
C PRO A 27 16.00 -5.76 4.58
N LEU A 28 16.44 -6.88 5.16
CA LEU A 28 17.70 -7.50 4.80
C LEU A 28 17.69 -8.02 3.36
N TYR A 29 16.62 -8.67 2.94
CA TYR A 29 16.43 -9.13 1.56
C TYR A 29 16.42 -7.96 0.57
N VAL A 30 15.68 -6.91 0.87
CA VAL A 30 15.64 -5.70 0.03
C VAL A 30 17.02 -5.06 -0.07
N ALA A 31 17.73 -4.92 1.06
CA ALA A 31 19.09 -4.40 1.06
C ALA A 31 20.04 -5.26 0.21
N LEU A 32 19.95 -6.59 0.34
CA LEU A 32 20.76 -7.52 -0.45
C LEU A 32 20.50 -7.39 -1.94
N VAL A 33 19.23 -7.30 -2.36
CA VAL A 33 18.85 -7.11 -3.78
C VAL A 33 19.41 -5.79 -4.30
N LEU A 34 19.28 -4.69 -3.55
CA LEU A 34 19.80 -3.39 -3.94
C LEU A 34 21.34 -3.38 -4.04
N ILE A 35 22.02 -4.08 -3.13
CA ILE A 35 23.50 -4.23 -3.14
C ILE A 35 23.92 -5.04 -4.38
N VAL A 36 23.27 -6.16 -4.67
CA VAL A 36 23.59 -7.00 -5.84
C VAL A 36 23.40 -6.20 -7.13
N LEU A 37 22.30 -5.45 -7.25
CA LEU A 37 22.04 -4.58 -8.41
C LEU A 37 23.07 -3.46 -8.50
N ALA A 38 23.50 -2.89 -7.37
CA ALA A 38 24.56 -1.87 -7.34
C ALA A 38 25.90 -2.44 -7.79
N ILE A 39 26.27 -3.64 -7.31
CA ILE A 39 27.52 -4.32 -7.72
C ILE A 39 27.52 -4.58 -9.24
N ASP A 40 26.41 -5.04 -9.81
CA ASP A 40 26.29 -5.24 -11.25
C ASP A 40 26.43 -3.91 -12.02
N ALA A 41 25.78 -2.85 -11.53
CA ALA A 41 25.89 -1.51 -12.12
C ALA A 41 27.32 -0.99 -12.11
N PHE A 42 28.04 -1.12 -11.00
CA PHE A 42 29.44 -0.65 -10.86
C PHE A 42 30.47 -1.50 -11.64
N ARG A 43 30.11 -2.71 -12.05
CA ARG A 43 30.95 -3.56 -12.92
C ARG A 43 30.89 -3.14 -14.40
N ARG A 44 29.91 -2.32 -14.77
CA ARG A 44 29.78 -1.86 -16.15
C ARG A 44 30.75 -0.73 -16.44
N LEU A 45 31.37 -0.79 -17.62
CA LEU A 45 32.37 0.19 -18.05
C LEU A 45 31.75 1.57 -18.33
N ASP A 46 30.48 1.58 -18.77
CA ASP A 46 29.74 2.83 -18.96
C ASP A 46 28.90 3.13 -17.71
N VAL A 47 29.20 4.27 -17.09
CA VAL A 47 28.54 4.75 -15.88
C VAL A 47 27.04 5.01 -16.11
N ARG A 48 26.69 5.50 -17.32
CA ARG A 48 25.29 5.78 -17.68
C ARG A 48 24.49 4.49 -17.78
N ASP A 49 25.03 3.49 -18.45
CA ASP A 49 24.38 2.17 -18.58
C ASP A 49 24.28 1.48 -17.22
N GLY A 50 25.30 1.55 -16.40
CA GLY A 50 25.29 1.06 -15.03
C GLY A 50 24.17 1.68 -14.19
N PHE A 51 24.04 3.00 -14.24
CA PHE A 51 23.00 3.73 -13.52
C PHE A 51 21.59 3.36 -14.00
N LEU A 52 21.37 3.28 -15.31
CA LEU A 52 20.07 2.91 -15.89
C LEU A 52 19.65 1.49 -15.51
N VAL A 53 20.59 0.55 -15.51
CA VAL A 53 20.32 -0.84 -15.09
C VAL A 53 20.00 -0.93 -13.61
N TRP A 54 20.77 -0.23 -12.77
CA TRP A 54 20.50 -0.18 -11.33
C TRP A 54 19.13 0.44 -11.02
N MET A 55 18.82 1.56 -11.66
CA MET A 55 17.55 2.26 -11.50
C MET A 55 16.37 1.39 -11.97
N GLY A 56 16.49 0.79 -13.17
CA GLY A 56 15.45 -0.08 -13.72
C GLY A 56 15.24 -1.34 -12.90
N GLY A 57 16.32 -1.98 -12.46
CA GLY A 57 16.26 -3.16 -11.58
C GLY A 57 15.67 -2.85 -10.21
N SER A 58 16.07 -1.73 -9.60
CA SER A 58 15.52 -1.28 -8.31
C SER A 58 14.04 -0.94 -8.41
N PHE A 59 13.63 -0.24 -9.47
CA PHE A 59 12.22 0.05 -9.74
C PHE A 59 11.41 -1.22 -9.97
N GLY A 60 11.93 -2.17 -10.76
CA GLY A 60 11.28 -3.46 -11.00
C GLY A 60 11.12 -4.28 -9.70
N ALA A 61 12.13 -4.30 -8.84
CA ALA A 61 12.07 -4.97 -7.54
C ALA A 61 11.02 -4.33 -6.61
N LEU A 62 10.98 -2.99 -6.54
CA LEU A 62 9.96 -2.27 -5.78
C LEU A 62 8.55 -2.52 -6.31
N TYR A 63 8.38 -2.54 -7.62
CA TYR A 63 7.09 -2.80 -8.25
C TYR A 63 6.61 -4.23 -7.98
N ALA A 64 7.49 -5.23 -8.08
CA ALA A 64 7.17 -6.60 -7.73
C ALA A 64 6.82 -6.75 -6.24
N SER A 65 7.53 -6.01 -5.36
CA SER A 65 7.23 -5.99 -3.91
C SER A 65 5.86 -5.39 -3.61
N LEU A 66 5.42 -4.40 -4.39
CA LEU A 66 4.07 -3.83 -4.26
C LEU A 66 2.99 -4.87 -4.58
N LEU A 67 3.17 -5.69 -5.63
CA LEU A 67 2.26 -6.79 -5.95
C LEU A 67 2.22 -7.84 -4.84
N ALA A 68 3.39 -8.18 -4.27
CA ALA A 68 3.46 -9.09 -3.12
C ALA A 68 2.76 -8.52 -1.88
N PHE A 69 2.86 -7.20 -1.65
CA PHE A 69 2.14 -6.52 -0.57
C PHE A 69 0.62 -6.61 -0.75
N VAL A 70 0.11 -6.40 -1.96
CA VAL A 70 -1.32 -6.58 -2.27
C VAL A 70 -1.76 -8.03 -2.01
N ALA A 71 -0.96 -9.01 -2.43
CA ALA A 71 -1.24 -10.42 -2.13
C ALA A 71 -1.22 -10.72 -0.62
N ALA A 72 -0.30 -10.10 0.12
CA ALA A 72 -0.24 -10.24 1.59
C ALA A 72 -1.49 -9.68 2.26
N ILE A 73 -2.03 -8.54 1.83
CA ILE A 73 -3.29 -7.98 2.35
C ILE A 73 -4.42 -9.01 2.23
N LEU A 74 -4.52 -9.73 1.12
CA LEU A 74 -5.57 -10.72 0.92
C LEU A 74 -5.52 -11.88 1.92
N VAL A 75 -4.32 -12.17 2.46
CA VAL A 75 -4.10 -13.33 3.34
C VAL A 75 -4.01 -12.96 4.81
N VAL A 76 -3.39 -11.82 5.13
CA VAL A 76 -2.98 -11.44 6.51
C VAL A 76 -3.82 -10.28 7.07
N ALA A 77 -4.77 -9.75 6.28
CA ALA A 77 -5.59 -8.63 6.71
C ALA A 77 -6.34 -8.92 8.03
N PRO A 78 -6.45 -7.92 8.92
CA PRO A 78 -7.19 -8.08 10.18
C PRO A 78 -8.65 -8.45 9.92
N ALA A 79 -9.22 -9.26 10.80
CA ALA A 79 -10.62 -9.65 10.72
C ALA A 79 -11.53 -8.41 10.73
N VAL A 80 -12.57 -8.46 9.92
CA VAL A 80 -13.65 -7.47 9.90
C VAL A 80 -14.77 -8.01 10.77
N PRO A 81 -15.23 -7.28 11.81
CA PRO A 81 -16.34 -7.73 12.66
C PRO A 81 -17.62 -7.97 11.84
N ASP A 82 -18.36 -9.03 12.17
CA ASP A 82 -19.59 -9.39 11.44
C ASP A 82 -20.70 -8.34 11.56
N ASP A 83 -20.69 -7.56 12.64
CA ASP A 83 -21.61 -6.44 12.89
C ASP A 83 -21.18 -5.13 12.21
N ALA A 84 -19.99 -5.09 11.61
CA ALA A 84 -19.57 -3.95 10.81
C ALA A 84 -20.36 -3.88 9.48
N LEU A 85 -20.52 -2.68 8.93
CA LEU A 85 -21.28 -2.45 7.70
C LEU A 85 -20.76 -3.29 6.51
N LEU A 86 -19.44 -3.48 6.43
CA LEU A 86 -18.79 -4.31 5.42
C LEU A 86 -18.49 -5.73 5.93
N GLY A 87 -18.87 -6.05 7.17
CA GLY A 87 -18.72 -7.36 7.76
C GLY A 87 -19.71 -8.38 7.19
N GLY A 88 -19.35 -9.66 7.21
CA GLY A 88 -20.22 -10.77 6.80
C GLY A 88 -20.56 -10.87 5.32
N THR A 89 -20.25 -9.86 4.50
CA THR A 89 -20.57 -9.85 3.06
C THR A 89 -19.42 -10.33 2.18
N ILE A 90 -18.21 -9.97 2.54
CA ILE A 90 -16.97 -10.34 1.83
C ILE A 90 -15.88 -10.68 2.86
N ASP A 91 -14.89 -11.47 2.47
CA ASP A 91 -13.79 -11.80 3.36
C ASP A 91 -12.94 -10.56 3.71
N ALA A 92 -12.25 -10.63 4.87
CA ALA A 92 -11.48 -9.50 5.41
C ALA A 92 -10.42 -8.99 4.43
N GLY A 93 -9.68 -9.88 3.76
CA GLY A 93 -8.64 -9.47 2.81
C GLY A 93 -9.19 -8.66 1.65
N ARG A 94 -10.33 -9.08 1.08
CA ARG A 94 -10.99 -8.33 0.00
C ARG A 94 -11.57 -7.01 0.49
N THR A 95 -12.13 -6.98 1.70
CA THR A 95 -12.62 -5.74 2.33
C THR A 95 -11.50 -4.72 2.44
N TRP A 96 -10.35 -5.09 3.00
CA TRP A 96 -9.22 -4.19 3.14
C TRP A 96 -8.60 -3.78 1.80
N LEU A 97 -8.59 -4.68 0.82
CA LEU A 97 -8.16 -4.33 -0.53
C LEU A 97 -9.09 -3.29 -1.17
N LEU A 98 -10.40 -3.42 -1.00
CA LEU A 98 -11.37 -2.43 -1.48
C LEU A 98 -11.18 -1.08 -0.77
N VAL A 99 -10.98 -1.07 0.55
CA VAL A 99 -10.67 0.15 1.31
C VAL A 99 -9.44 0.84 0.73
N LEU A 100 -8.36 0.10 0.50
CA LEU A 100 -7.14 0.63 -0.09
C LEU A 100 -7.37 1.22 -1.48
N VAL A 101 -7.97 0.45 -2.39
CA VAL A 101 -8.18 0.86 -3.79
C VAL A 101 -9.09 2.08 -3.87
N LEU A 102 -10.20 2.09 -3.15
CA LEU A 102 -11.15 3.21 -3.16
C LEU A 102 -10.54 4.47 -2.53
N THR A 103 -9.72 4.34 -1.51
CA THR A 103 -8.99 5.47 -0.91
C THR A 103 -8.00 6.08 -1.90
N VAL A 104 -7.21 5.26 -2.59
CA VAL A 104 -6.27 5.72 -3.62
C VAL A 104 -7.01 6.36 -4.79
N TRP A 105 -8.10 5.76 -5.28
CA TRP A 105 -8.91 6.34 -6.34
C TRP A 105 -9.54 7.68 -5.95
N SER A 106 -9.99 7.80 -4.69
CA SER A 106 -10.52 9.08 -4.20
C SER A 106 -9.44 10.15 -4.21
N PHE A 107 -8.21 9.83 -3.75
CA PHE A 107 -7.07 10.74 -3.83
C PHE A 107 -6.85 11.24 -5.26
N ASP A 108 -6.68 10.31 -6.21
CA ASP A 108 -6.36 10.66 -7.59
C ASP A 108 -7.46 11.49 -8.26
N THR A 109 -8.72 11.10 -8.06
CA THR A 109 -9.88 11.78 -8.63
C THR A 109 -9.98 13.21 -8.09
N PHE A 110 -9.91 13.38 -6.78
CA PHE A 110 -10.04 14.69 -6.15
C PHE A 110 -8.79 15.56 -6.30
N ALA A 111 -7.60 14.95 -6.37
CA ALA A 111 -6.38 15.67 -6.71
C ALA A 111 -6.45 16.26 -8.13
N TYR A 112 -6.94 15.48 -9.08
CA TYR A 112 -7.17 15.98 -10.44
C TYR A 112 -8.23 17.08 -10.47
N LEU A 113 -9.37 16.87 -9.84
CA LEU A 113 -10.50 17.81 -9.85
C LEU A 113 -10.13 19.14 -9.19
N SER A 114 -9.57 19.11 -7.98
CA SER A 114 -9.17 20.31 -7.24
C SER A 114 -8.00 21.03 -7.90
N GLY A 115 -7.03 20.28 -8.43
CA GLY A 115 -5.91 20.83 -9.19
C GLY A 115 -6.37 21.58 -10.45
N ARG A 116 -7.33 21.02 -11.16
CA ARG A 116 -7.93 21.64 -12.36
C ARG A 116 -8.79 22.86 -12.03
N THR A 117 -9.55 22.79 -10.94
CA THR A 117 -10.51 23.84 -10.56
C THR A 117 -9.80 25.05 -9.96
N PHE A 118 -8.94 24.83 -8.97
CA PHE A 118 -8.34 25.94 -8.24
C PHE A 118 -7.03 26.45 -8.86
N LYS A 119 -6.29 25.61 -9.59
CA LYS A 119 -5.03 25.94 -10.30
C LYS A 119 -4.01 26.74 -9.45
N LYS A 120 -4.09 26.67 -8.11
CA LYS A 120 -3.26 27.44 -7.20
C LYS A 120 -1.97 26.70 -6.87
N GLY A 121 -0.85 27.43 -6.93
CA GLY A 121 0.45 26.95 -6.49
C GLY A 121 0.96 25.78 -7.34
N ARG A 122 1.55 26.08 -8.50
CA ARG A 122 2.31 25.06 -9.25
C ARG A 122 3.58 24.72 -8.50
N PHE A 123 3.82 23.43 -8.25
CA PHE A 123 5.10 22.97 -7.74
C PHE A 123 5.70 21.98 -8.73
N LEU A 124 7.02 21.91 -8.78
CA LEU A 124 7.76 21.06 -9.72
C LEU A 124 7.49 21.39 -11.21
N ASN A 125 7.41 22.69 -11.56
CA ASN A 125 7.14 23.15 -12.93
C ASN A 125 8.08 22.52 -13.97
N HIS A 126 9.33 22.25 -13.60
CA HIS A 126 10.37 21.67 -14.47
C HIS A 126 10.26 20.15 -14.60
N ILE A 127 9.50 19.44 -13.73
CA ILE A 127 9.30 17.99 -13.80
C ILE A 127 7.89 17.67 -14.28
N SER A 128 6.87 18.36 -13.74
CA SER A 128 5.47 18.15 -14.09
C SER A 128 4.67 19.46 -13.98
N PRO A 129 4.44 20.15 -15.12
CA PRO A 129 3.80 21.47 -15.13
C PRO A 129 2.33 21.45 -14.68
N ASN A 130 1.71 20.26 -14.66
CA ASN A 130 0.29 20.10 -14.32
C ASN A 130 0.05 19.82 -12.83
N LYS A 131 1.10 19.60 -12.03
CA LYS A 131 0.94 19.33 -10.60
C LYS A 131 0.78 20.64 -9.81
N THR A 132 -0.26 20.70 -8.99
CA THR A 132 -0.61 21.86 -8.17
C THR A 132 -0.73 21.48 -6.70
N TRP A 133 -0.39 22.40 -5.80
CA TRP A 133 -0.61 22.23 -4.36
C TRP A 133 -2.09 22.05 -4.02
N SER A 134 -2.98 22.77 -4.73
CA SER A 134 -4.42 22.58 -4.57
C SER A 134 -4.86 21.14 -4.88
N GLY A 135 -4.22 20.50 -5.86
CA GLY A 135 -4.47 19.09 -6.17
C GLY A 135 -4.05 18.19 -5.03
N VAL A 136 -2.83 18.35 -4.49
CA VAL A 136 -2.34 17.52 -3.38
C VAL A 136 -3.24 17.66 -2.15
N ILE A 137 -3.56 18.89 -1.76
CA ILE A 137 -4.42 19.15 -0.60
C ILE A 137 -5.82 18.56 -0.81
N GLY A 138 -6.43 18.77 -1.99
CA GLY A 138 -7.76 18.25 -2.28
C GLY A 138 -7.80 16.72 -2.31
N GLY A 139 -6.77 16.08 -2.88
CA GLY A 139 -6.62 14.63 -2.87
C GLY A 139 -6.44 14.07 -1.46
N THR A 140 -5.57 14.68 -0.66
CA THR A 140 -5.35 14.26 0.74
C THR A 140 -6.62 14.37 1.57
N VAL A 141 -7.34 15.50 1.49
CA VAL A 141 -8.61 15.68 2.21
C VAL A 141 -9.63 14.61 1.80
N ALA A 142 -9.78 14.36 0.50
CA ALA A 142 -10.70 13.35 0.01
C ALA A 142 -10.31 11.94 0.46
N ALA A 143 -9.03 11.57 0.35
CA ALA A 143 -8.54 10.27 0.81
C ALA A 143 -8.75 10.07 2.31
N THR A 144 -8.50 11.10 3.13
CA THR A 144 -8.75 11.06 4.57
C THR A 144 -10.22 10.81 4.87
N ILE A 145 -11.13 11.53 4.22
CA ILE A 145 -12.58 11.37 4.44
C ILE A 145 -13.06 9.99 3.97
N VAL A 146 -12.75 9.64 2.71
CA VAL A 146 -13.24 8.38 2.11
C VAL A 146 -12.59 7.18 2.81
N GLY A 147 -11.28 7.20 3.03
CA GLY A 147 -10.55 6.14 3.72
C GLY A 147 -11.05 5.96 5.16
N GLY A 148 -11.25 7.08 5.88
CA GLY A 148 -11.81 7.07 7.22
C GLY A 148 -13.22 6.48 7.29
N LEU A 149 -14.10 6.86 6.38
CA LEU A 149 -15.47 6.32 6.30
C LEU A 149 -15.46 4.83 5.96
N LEU A 150 -14.64 4.40 5.00
CA LEU A 150 -14.53 3.00 4.61
C LEU A 150 -13.92 2.14 5.72
N ALA A 151 -12.87 2.64 6.39
CA ALA A 151 -12.27 1.94 7.52
C ALA A 151 -13.25 1.81 8.70
N THR A 152 -14.06 2.84 8.95
CA THR A 152 -15.13 2.78 9.95
C THR A 152 -16.20 1.77 9.57
N ALA A 153 -16.59 1.73 8.29
CA ALA A 153 -17.51 0.72 7.76
C ALA A 153 -16.96 -0.71 7.85
N ALA A 154 -15.63 -0.86 7.88
CA ALA A 154 -14.93 -2.11 8.16
C ALA A 154 -14.71 -2.38 9.66
N GLY A 155 -15.38 -1.65 10.55
CA GLY A 155 -15.35 -1.88 11.99
C GLY A 155 -14.19 -1.22 12.76
N GLN A 156 -13.44 -0.34 12.10
CA GLN A 156 -12.41 0.43 12.79
C GLN A 156 -13.02 1.63 13.53
N TRP A 157 -12.43 1.97 14.67
CA TRP A 157 -12.82 3.18 15.39
C TRP A 157 -12.51 4.43 14.57
N LEU A 158 -13.45 5.39 14.50
CA LEU A 158 -13.39 6.55 13.59
C LEU A 158 -12.05 7.30 13.58
N PRO A 159 -11.43 7.67 14.72
CA PRO A 159 -10.11 8.31 14.70
C PRO A 159 -9.00 7.43 14.11
N GLY A 160 -9.05 6.11 14.35
CA GLY A 160 -8.12 5.17 13.72
C GLY A 160 -8.32 5.09 12.21
N GLY A 161 -9.57 5.08 11.74
CA GLY A 161 -9.91 5.10 10.33
C GLY A 161 -9.44 6.37 9.61
N LEU A 162 -9.57 7.53 10.22
CA LEU A 162 -9.09 8.80 9.66
C LEU A 162 -7.57 8.84 9.52
N LEU A 163 -6.83 8.24 10.47
CA LEU A 163 -5.37 8.12 10.39
C LEU A 163 -4.90 7.21 9.27
N MET A 164 -5.71 6.23 8.86
CA MET A 164 -5.39 5.34 7.72
C MET A 164 -5.56 6.04 6.37
N GLY A 165 -6.34 7.12 6.29
CA GLY A 165 -6.58 7.89 5.07
C GLY A 165 -5.54 8.99 4.80
N VAL A 166 -4.63 9.26 5.74
CA VAL A 166 -3.55 10.25 5.62
C VAL A 166 -2.25 9.57 5.26
#